data_7747ba3560b642dc38e15cc669b81e8a
#
_entry.id   7747ba3560b642dc38e15cc669b81e8a
#
_cell.length_a   1.000
_cell.length_b   1.000
_cell.length_c   1.000
_cell.angle_alpha   90.00
_cell.angle_beta   90.00
_cell.angle_gamma   90.00
#
_symmetry.space_group_name_H-M   'P 1'
#
loop_
_entity.id
_entity.type
_entity.pdbx_description
1 polymer ?
#
loop_
_entity_poly.entity_id
_entity_poly.type
_entity_poly.pdbx_seq_one_letter_code
_entity_poly.pdbx_strand_id
1 'polypeptide(L)'
;MKLKDLAFIGAVVLLLAPFFLSNDLYAAYLACNASHPYLMALLKFGILSTAGEVIGLRIKTGRYNEPGFGILPHAVVWGFLGVWIAAMMKTLSIGVPAVAESFGIEGVAAAMKGELTPLKFIGALLISLTMNTTFAPVFMTLHKITDTHILNNGGSLRALVRPIPMRRIICLLYTSDAADE
;
A
#
# COMPACT_ATOMS: atom_id res chain seq x y z
N MET A 1 -5.75 22.77 -17.51
CA MET A 1 -6.32 21.58 -16.84
C MET A 1 -7.44 21.06 -17.75
N LYS A 2 -7.44 19.75 -18.09
CA LYS A 2 -8.47 19.19 -18.97
C LYS A 2 -9.73 18.88 -18.16
N LEU A 3 -10.92 18.89 -18.76
CA LEU A 3 -12.20 18.61 -18.09
C LEU A 3 -12.16 17.28 -17.29
N LYS A 4 -11.46 16.29 -17.80
CA LYS A 4 -11.26 14.99 -17.12
C LYS A 4 -10.45 15.11 -15.82
N ASP A 5 -9.52 16.06 -15.72
CA ASP A 5 -8.74 16.30 -14.51
C ASP A 5 -9.60 16.95 -13.42
N LEU A 6 -10.47 17.88 -13.83
CA LEU A 6 -11.49 18.49 -12.93
C LEU A 6 -12.47 17.43 -12.41
N ALA A 7 -12.96 16.57 -13.29
CA ALA A 7 -13.87 15.49 -12.90
C ALA A 7 -13.20 14.51 -11.90
N PHE A 8 -11.94 14.15 -12.13
CA PHE A 8 -11.19 13.30 -11.22
C PHE A 8 -10.98 13.96 -9.85
N ILE A 9 -10.55 15.22 -9.83
CA ILE A 9 -10.40 16.00 -8.58
C ILE A 9 -11.74 16.12 -7.86
N GLY A 10 -12.82 16.41 -8.59
CA GLY A 10 -14.17 16.48 -8.04
C GLY A 10 -14.60 15.15 -7.40
N ALA A 11 -14.30 14.01 -8.03
CA ALA A 11 -14.61 12.69 -7.48
C ALA A 11 -13.81 12.42 -6.19
N VAL A 12 -12.53 12.78 -6.15
CA VAL A 12 -11.69 12.66 -4.94
C VAL A 12 -12.23 13.55 -3.81
N VAL A 13 -12.58 14.79 -4.12
CA VAL A 13 -13.17 15.72 -3.13
C VAL A 13 -14.49 15.17 -2.59
N LEU A 14 -15.39 14.70 -3.48
CA LEU A 14 -16.66 14.11 -3.06
C LEU A 14 -16.50 12.86 -2.19
N LEU A 15 -15.46 12.07 -2.44
CA LEU A 15 -15.14 10.89 -1.62
C LEU A 15 -14.63 11.26 -0.23
N LEU A 16 -13.79 12.29 -0.14
CA LEU A 16 -13.09 12.64 1.10
C LEU A 16 -13.81 13.71 1.93
N ALA A 17 -14.48 14.69 1.29
CA ALA A 17 -15.12 15.80 1.98
C ALA A 17 -16.11 15.39 3.09
N PRO A 18 -16.92 14.33 2.94
CA PRO A 18 -17.85 13.91 4.01
C PRO A 18 -17.16 13.60 5.34
N PHE A 19 -15.93 13.08 5.30
CA PHE A 19 -15.16 12.77 6.51
C PHE A 19 -14.67 14.01 7.27
N PHE A 20 -14.59 15.15 6.57
CA PHE A 20 -14.20 16.43 7.16
C PHE A 20 -15.42 17.27 7.56
N LEU A 21 -16.59 17.01 6.96
CA LEU A 21 -17.80 17.79 7.18
C LEU A 21 -18.74 17.17 8.24
N SER A 22 -18.60 15.86 8.51
CA SER A 22 -19.47 15.15 9.45
C SER A 22 -18.61 14.45 10.52
N ASN A 23 -18.72 14.94 11.76
CA ASN A 23 -18.08 14.33 12.92
C ASN A 23 -18.59 12.91 13.18
N ASP A 24 -19.88 12.65 12.95
CA ASP A 24 -20.47 11.33 13.13
C ASP A 24 -19.93 10.32 12.13
N LEU A 25 -19.79 10.71 10.87
CA LEU A 25 -19.21 9.86 9.84
C LEU A 25 -17.73 9.58 10.14
N TYR A 26 -17.00 10.59 10.58
CA TYR A 26 -15.60 10.40 10.98
C TYR A 26 -15.47 9.48 12.18
N ALA A 27 -16.31 9.64 13.20
CA ALA A 27 -16.35 8.76 14.37
C ALA A 27 -16.71 7.32 13.99
N ALA A 28 -17.71 7.12 13.12
CA ALA A 28 -18.08 5.81 12.58
C ALA A 28 -16.93 5.16 11.80
N TYR A 29 -16.21 5.94 10.98
CA TYR A 29 -15.02 5.48 10.29
C TYR A 29 -13.92 5.01 11.26
N LEU A 30 -13.65 5.79 12.32
CA LEU A 30 -12.66 5.41 13.33
C LEU A 30 -13.07 4.13 14.07
N ALA A 31 -14.34 4.01 14.47
CA ALA A 31 -14.88 2.82 15.12
C ALA A 31 -14.77 1.57 14.21
N CYS A 32 -15.12 1.71 12.93
CA CYS A 32 -14.99 0.63 11.95
C CYS A 32 -13.52 0.25 11.73
N ASN A 33 -12.62 1.23 11.65
CA ASN A 33 -11.18 0.99 11.51
C ASN A 33 -10.58 0.28 12.74
N ALA A 34 -11.08 0.55 13.93
CA ALA A 34 -10.66 -0.10 15.16
C ALA A 34 -11.18 -1.54 15.26
N SER A 35 -12.46 -1.76 14.92
CA SER A 35 -13.11 -3.08 15.01
C SER A 35 -12.72 -4.04 13.86
N HIS A 36 -12.47 -3.50 12.67
CA HIS A 36 -12.20 -4.29 11.47
C HIS A 36 -10.96 -3.80 10.71
N PRO A 37 -9.77 -3.76 11.34
CA PRO A 37 -8.58 -3.10 10.79
C PRO A 37 -8.13 -3.69 9.44
N TYR A 38 -8.22 -5.00 9.26
CA TYR A 38 -7.79 -5.66 8.02
C TYR A 38 -8.79 -5.46 6.88
N LEU A 39 -10.09 -5.45 7.16
CA LEU A 39 -11.10 -5.12 6.17
C LEU A 39 -10.95 -3.66 5.71
N MET A 40 -10.72 -2.76 6.67
CA MET A 40 -10.47 -1.35 6.35
C MET A 40 -9.15 -1.15 5.59
N ALA A 41 -8.12 -1.94 5.88
CA ALA A 41 -6.89 -1.92 5.10
C ALA A 41 -7.14 -2.40 3.66
N LEU A 42 -7.87 -3.51 3.47
CA LEU A 42 -8.25 -4.01 2.15
C LEU A 42 -8.94 -2.92 1.32
N LEU A 43 -9.94 -2.27 1.88
CA LEU A 43 -10.72 -1.23 1.18
C LEU A 43 -9.87 0.03 0.90
N LYS A 44 -9.15 0.53 1.91
CA LYS A 44 -8.34 1.74 1.77
C LYS A 44 -7.23 1.57 0.74
N PHE A 45 -6.46 0.50 0.83
CA PHE A 45 -5.38 0.26 -0.13
C PHE A 45 -5.93 -0.07 -1.52
N GLY A 46 -6.98 -0.89 -1.62
CA GLY A 46 -7.63 -1.19 -2.89
C GLY A 46 -8.07 0.07 -3.64
N ILE A 47 -8.62 1.04 -2.93
CA ILE A 47 -9.10 2.30 -3.54
C ILE A 47 -7.95 3.30 -3.73
N LEU A 48 -7.23 3.64 -2.66
CA LEU A 48 -6.29 4.76 -2.67
C LEU A 48 -5.01 4.45 -3.45
N SER A 49 -4.46 3.24 -3.32
CA SER A 49 -3.25 2.86 -4.06
C SER A 49 -3.54 2.72 -5.55
N THR A 50 -4.67 2.12 -5.91
CA THR A 50 -5.10 2.07 -7.32
C THR A 50 -5.36 3.47 -7.89
N ALA A 51 -5.96 4.37 -7.12
CA ALA A 51 -6.10 5.76 -7.54
C ALA A 51 -4.73 6.43 -7.76
N GLY A 52 -3.74 6.14 -6.91
CA GLY A 52 -2.36 6.59 -7.08
C GLY A 52 -1.73 6.09 -8.38
N GLU A 53 -1.90 4.82 -8.73
CA GLU A 53 -1.43 4.27 -10.01
C GLU A 53 -2.13 4.89 -11.22
N VAL A 54 -3.44 5.12 -11.12
CA VAL A 54 -4.21 5.82 -12.16
C VAL A 54 -3.71 7.25 -12.35
N ILE A 55 -3.33 7.96 -11.27
CA ILE A 55 -2.67 9.27 -11.35
C ILE A 55 -1.31 9.16 -12.04
N GLY A 56 -0.49 8.18 -11.64
CA GLY A 56 0.80 7.92 -12.26
C GLY A 56 0.66 7.64 -13.77
N LEU A 57 -0.31 6.81 -14.16
CA LEU A 57 -0.65 6.55 -15.55
C LEU A 57 -1.06 7.84 -16.29
N ARG A 58 -1.89 8.67 -15.65
CA ARG A 58 -2.31 9.96 -16.19
C ARG A 58 -1.13 10.90 -16.46
N ILE A 59 -0.16 10.92 -15.55
CA ILE A 59 1.05 11.75 -15.70
C ILE A 59 1.90 11.25 -16.86
N LYS A 60 2.08 9.93 -16.98
CA LYS A 60 2.93 9.32 -18.01
C LYS A 60 2.31 9.34 -19.41
N THR A 61 1.03 9.02 -19.53
CA THR A 61 0.37 8.77 -20.83
C THR A 61 -0.64 9.83 -21.23
N GLY A 62 -1.03 10.70 -20.30
CA GLY A 62 -2.10 11.67 -20.52
C GLY A 62 -3.51 11.07 -20.41
N ARG A 63 -3.67 9.82 -19.98
CA ARG A 63 -4.94 9.09 -19.86
C ARG A 63 -5.11 8.49 -18.48
N TYR A 64 -6.34 8.40 -17.99
CA TYR A 64 -6.70 7.77 -16.71
C TYR A 64 -6.87 6.25 -16.82
N ASN A 65 -6.91 5.71 -18.03
CA ASN A 65 -6.96 4.28 -18.31
C ASN A 65 -6.32 4.00 -19.68
N GLU A 66 -5.64 2.88 -19.78
CA GLU A 66 -5.00 2.38 -20.98
C GLU A 66 -5.42 0.91 -21.21
N PRO A 67 -5.49 0.47 -22.48
CA PRO A 67 -5.69 -0.95 -22.76
C PRO A 67 -4.62 -1.80 -22.07
N GLY A 68 -5.06 -2.79 -21.30
CA GLY A 68 -4.15 -3.67 -20.56
C GLY A 68 -3.82 -3.20 -19.13
N PHE A 69 -4.11 -1.96 -18.73
CA PHE A 69 -3.82 -1.50 -17.37
C PHE A 69 -4.63 -2.25 -16.31
N GLY A 70 -5.94 -2.40 -16.49
CA GLY A 70 -6.77 -3.22 -15.60
C GLY A 70 -6.98 -2.64 -14.19
N ILE A 71 -7.69 -1.53 -14.07
CA ILE A 71 -7.96 -0.84 -12.80
C ILE A 71 -8.53 -1.81 -11.74
N LEU A 72 -9.48 -2.65 -12.12
CA LEU A 72 -10.16 -3.53 -11.16
C LEU A 72 -9.25 -4.67 -10.62
N PRO A 73 -8.49 -5.41 -11.45
CA PRO A 73 -7.49 -6.35 -10.89
C PRO A 73 -6.44 -5.66 -10.02
N HIS A 74 -5.98 -4.46 -10.36
CA HIS A 74 -5.07 -3.69 -9.48
C HIS A 74 -5.72 -3.39 -8.12
N ALA A 75 -6.98 -2.95 -8.10
CA ALA A 75 -7.68 -2.67 -6.85
C ALA A 75 -7.80 -3.93 -5.96
N VAL A 76 -8.05 -5.09 -6.54
CA VAL A 76 -8.08 -6.35 -5.80
C VAL A 76 -6.70 -6.71 -5.24
N VAL A 77 -5.66 -6.65 -6.07
CA VAL A 77 -4.27 -6.92 -5.63
C VAL A 77 -3.85 -5.95 -4.54
N TRP A 78 -4.04 -4.65 -4.73
CA TRP A 78 -3.73 -3.64 -3.72
C TRP A 78 -4.51 -3.83 -2.41
N GLY A 79 -5.76 -4.30 -2.49
CA GLY A 79 -6.53 -4.65 -1.30
C GLY A 79 -5.84 -5.73 -0.48
N PHE A 80 -5.44 -6.84 -1.11
CA PHE A 80 -4.73 -7.92 -0.42
C PHE A 80 -3.34 -7.51 0.07
N LEU A 81 -2.60 -6.78 -0.74
CA LEU A 81 -1.32 -6.21 -0.33
C LEU A 81 -1.47 -5.27 0.87
N GLY A 82 -2.54 -4.48 0.91
CA GLY A 82 -2.87 -3.61 2.04
C GLY A 82 -3.14 -4.37 3.34
N VAL A 83 -3.83 -5.51 3.27
CA VAL A 83 -4.00 -6.40 4.43
C VAL A 83 -2.64 -6.88 4.93
N TRP A 84 -1.76 -7.29 4.02
CA TRP A 84 -0.42 -7.76 4.37
C TRP A 84 0.44 -6.65 5.00
N ILE A 85 0.41 -5.42 4.44
CA ILE A 85 1.05 -4.23 5.05
C ILE A 85 0.52 -4.01 6.48
N ALA A 86 -0.80 -4.02 6.67
CA ALA A 86 -1.40 -3.80 7.99
C ALA A 86 -0.98 -4.87 9.01
N ALA A 87 -0.93 -6.14 8.59
CA ALA A 87 -0.46 -7.24 9.42
C ALA A 87 1.02 -7.08 9.80
N MET A 88 1.88 -6.76 8.82
CA MET A 88 3.31 -6.55 9.07
C MET A 88 3.56 -5.34 9.96
N MET A 89 2.87 -4.22 9.73
CA MET A 89 2.96 -3.04 10.61
C MET A 89 2.56 -3.38 12.05
N LYS A 90 1.50 -4.16 12.24
CA LYS A 90 1.09 -4.65 13.57
C LYS A 90 2.18 -5.52 14.21
N THR A 91 2.73 -6.46 13.47
CA THR A 91 3.78 -7.37 13.94
C THR A 91 5.04 -6.61 14.33
N LEU A 92 5.52 -5.72 13.45
CA LEU A 92 6.76 -4.98 13.68
C LEU A 92 6.60 -3.94 14.80
N SER A 93 5.43 -3.30 14.92
CA SER A 93 5.19 -2.33 16.01
C SER A 93 5.21 -2.96 17.40
N ILE A 94 5.02 -4.27 17.50
CA ILE A 94 5.11 -5.02 18.75
C ILE A 94 6.48 -5.69 18.88
N GLY A 95 6.93 -6.37 17.84
CA GLY A 95 8.13 -7.22 17.88
C GLY A 95 9.43 -6.42 17.94
N VAL A 96 9.56 -5.36 17.14
CA VAL A 96 10.81 -4.60 17.07
C VAL A 96 11.17 -3.91 18.40
N PRO A 97 10.24 -3.25 19.11
CA PRO A 97 10.52 -2.73 20.45
C PRO A 97 10.94 -3.81 21.45
N ALA A 98 10.28 -4.97 21.44
CA ALA A 98 10.64 -6.09 22.31
C ALA A 98 12.04 -6.64 22.01
N VAL A 99 12.41 -6.73 20.74
CA VAL A 99 13.78 -7.11 20.32
C VAL A 99 14.78 -6.05 20.74
N ALA A 100 14.48 -4.76 20.59
CA ALA A 100 15.35 -3.67 21.03
C ALA A 100 15.64 -3.74 22.54
N GLU A 101 14.64 -4.07 23.36
CA GLU A 101 14.80 -4.27 24.80
C GLU A 101 15.71 -5.46 25.12
N SER A 102 15.65 -6.54 24.35
CA SER A 102 16.59 -7.68 24.51
C SER A 102 18.04 -7.34 24.19
N PHE A 103 18.28 -6.27 23.43
CA PHE A 103 19.61 -5.69 23.18
C PHE A 103 20.01 -4.59 24.16
N GLY A 104 19.24 -4.39 25.24
CA GLY A 104 19.56 -3.44 26.31
C GLY A 104 19.05 -2.02 26.10
N ILE A 105 18.17 -1.76 25.11
CA ILE A 105 17.50 -0.47 24.96
C ILE A 105 16.18 -0.51 25.77
N GLU A 106 16.30 -0.37 27.08
CA GLU A 106 15.18 -0.54 28.01
C GLU A 106 14.08 0.51 27.83
N GLY A 107 12.81 0.10 28.02
CA GLY A 107 11.65 0.98 28.03
C GLY A 107 11.12 1.41 26.66
N VAL A 108 11.67 0.90 25.56
CA VAL A 108 11.21 1.24 24.19
C VAL A 108 9.76 0.85 23.96
N ALA A 109 9.35 -0.33 24.38
CA ALA A 109 7.98 -0.82 24.21
C ALA A 109 6.95 0.04 24.99
N ALA A 110 7.31 0.51 26.16
CA ALA A 110 6.50 1.44 26.93
C ALA A 110 6.46 2.83 26.28
N ALA A 111 7.61 3.35 25.82
CA ALA A 111 7.71 4.63 25.15
C ALA A 111 6.86 4.71 23.88
N MET A 112 6.71 3.60 23.13
CA MET A 112 5.86 3.56 21.93
C MET A 112 4.40 3.89 22.19
N LYS A 113 3.90 3.67 23.41
CA LYS A 113 2.51 3.96 23.81
C LYS A 113 2.32 5.36 24.41
N GLY A 114 3.41 6.02 24.81
CA GLY A 114 3.41 7.31 25.47
C GLY A 114 3.50 8.53 24.54
N GLU A 115 3.85 9.66 25.11
CA GLU A 115 4.12 10.91 24.40
C GLU A 115 5.39 10.83 23.56
N LEU A 116 5.62 11.87 22.74
CA LEU A 116 6.80 11.93 21.88
C LEU A 116 8.05 12.19 22.74
N THR A 117 8.91 11.19 22.80
CA THR A 117 10.21 11.23 23.51
C THR A 117 11.33 10.80 22.58
N PRO A 118 12.60 11.10 22.89
CA PRO A 118 13.74 10.57 22.11
C PRO A 118 13.73 9.04 22.01
N LEU A 119 13.32 8.36 23.07
CA LEU A 119 13.22 6.89 23.08
C LEU A 119 12.11 6.37 22.16
N LYS A 120 10.96 7.06 22.11
CA LYS A 120 9.91 6.76 21.12
C LYS A 120 10.38 6.99 19.69
N PHE A 121 11.16 8.04 19.46
CA PHE A 121 11.76 8.29 18.15
C PHE A 121 12.70 7.16 17.73
N ILE A 122 13.57 6.68 18.63
CA ILE A 122 14.44 5.52 18.40
C ILE A 122 13.61 4.29 18.04
N GLY A 123 12.57 3.98 18.82
CA GLY A 123 11.67 2.86 18.56
C GLY A 123 11.00 2.95 17.18
N ALA A 124 10.48 4.12 16.82
CA ALA A 124 9.87 4.37 15.51
C ALA A 124 10.90 4.22 14.36
N LEU A 125 12.13 4.71 14.56
CA LEU A 125 13.22 4.57 13.59
C LEU A 125 13.58 3.09 13.38
N LEU A 126 13.71 2.30 14.45
CA LEU A 126 14.00 0.86 14.37
C LEU A 126 12.87 0.11 13.65
N ILE A 127 11.60 0.42 13.93
CA ILE A 127 10.46 -0.17 13.20
C ILE A 127 10.55 0.18 11.71
N SER A 128 10.77 1.45 11.39
CA SER A 128 10.88 1.92 10.01
C SER A 128 12.04 1.25 9.28
N LEU A 129 13.21 1.19 9.90
CA LEU A 129 14.39 0.55 9.32
C LEU A 129 14.13 -0.94 9.06
N THR A 130 13.60 -1.66 10.04
CA THR A 130 13.26 -3.09 9.88
C THR A 130 12.23 -3.30 8.77
N MET A 131 11.18 -2.48 8.72
CA MET A 131 10.16 -2.55 7.68
C MET A 131 10.78 -2.39 6.29
N ASN A 132 11.62 -1.38 6.11
CA ASN A 132 12.20 -1.04 4.81
C ASN A 132 13.32 -1.98 4.36
N THR A 133 14.03 -2.61 5.29
CA THR A 133 15.12 -3.55 4.95
C THR A 133 14.64 -4.99 4.75
N THR A 134 13.57 -5.40 5.43
CA THR A 134 13.10 -6.80 5.40
C THR A 134 11.83 -6.99 4.60
N PHE A 135 10.80 -6.18 4.87
CA PHE A 135 9.49 -6.36 4.26
C PHE A 135 9.35 -5.66 2.90
N ALA A 136 9.79 -4.40 2.81
CA ALA A 136 9.57 -3.59 1.61
C ALA A 136 10.17 -4.20 0.34
N PRO A 137 11.38 -4.78 0.31
CA PRO A 137 11.92 -5.41 -0.90
C PRO A 137 11.07 -6.58 -1.40
N VAL A 138 10.63 -7.45 -0.47
CA VAL A 138 9.76 -8.60 -0.81
C VAL A 138 8.40 -8.11 -1.31
N PHE A 139 7.82 -7.13 -0.63
CA PHE A 139 6.56 -6.53 -0.98
C PHE A 139 6.60 -5.89 -2.38
N MET A 140 7.61 -5.06 -2.66
CA MET A 140 7.76 -4.40 -3.95
C MET A 140 7.99 -5.39 -5.09
N THR A 141 8.74 -6.46 -4.84
CA THR A 141 8.95 -7.54 -5.81
C THR A 141 7.62 -8.23 -6.15
N LEU A 142 6.83 -8.60 -5.14
CA LEU A 142 5.52 -9.23 -5.36
C LEU A 142 4.54 -8.29 -6.06
N HIS A 143 4.53 -7.01 -5.67
CA HIS A 143 3.72 -6.01 -6.37
C HIS A 143 4.10 -5.91 -7.84
N LYS A 144 5.38 -5.79 -8.16
CA LYS A 144 5.86 -5.72 -9.54
C LYS A 144 5.55 -6.99 -10.36
N ILE A 145 5.64 -8.17 -9.74
CA ILE A 145 5.28 -9.45 -10.36
C ILE A 145 3.78 -9.48 -10.71
N THR A 146 2.91 -9.09 -9.76
CA THR A 146 1.47 -9.07 -9.98
C THR A 146 1.06 -8.04 -11.03
N ASP A 147 1.66 -6.87 -11.01
CA ASP A 147 1.51 -5.80 -11.99
C ASP A 147 1.82 -6.29 -13.41
N THR A 148 3.02 -6.84 -13.58
CA THR A 148 3.47 -7.40 -14.87
C THR A 148 2.54 -8.52 -15.34
N HIS A 149 2.05 -9.35 -14.41
CA HIS A 149 1.12 -10.41 -14.75
C HIS A 149 -0.24 -9.88 -15.21
N ILE A 150 -0.78 -8.84 -14.57
CA ILE A 150 -2.03 -8.18 -14.97
C ILE A 150 -1.87 -7.58 -16.39
N LEU A 151 -0.80 -6.84 -16.63
CA LEU A 151 -0.49 -6.25 -17.93
C LEU A 151 -0.39 -7.31 -19.04
N ASN A 152 0.34 -8.39 -18.80
CA ASN A 152 0.52 -9.50 -19.75
C ASN A 152 -0.78 -10.27 -20.04
N ASN A 153 -1.79 -10.13 -19.18
CA ASN A 153 -3.13 -10.69 -19.37
C ASN A 153 -4.17 -9.65 -19.82
N GLY A 154 -3.72 -8.52 -20.40
CA GLY A 154 -4.58 -7.48 -20.96
C GLY A 154 -5.44 -6.75 -19.92
N GLY A 155 -5.01 -6.66 -18.66
CA GLY A 155 -5.74 -5.98 -17.59
C GLY A 155 -7.05 -6.66 -17.18
N SER A 156 -7.21 -7.94 -17.49
CA SER A 156 -8.44 -8.70 -17.23
C SER A 156 -8.47 -9.24 -15.80
N LEU A 157 -9.65 -9.27 -15.17
CA LEU A 157 -9.88 -9.97 -13.90
C LEU A 157 -9.47 -11.45 -13.93
N ARG A 158 -9.47 -12.08 -15.10
CA ARG A 158 -8.98 -13.46 -15.27
C ARG A 158 -7.50 -13.60 -14.93
N ALA A 159 -6.73 -12.53 -14.94
CA ALA A 159 -5.34 -12.54 -14.49
C ALA A 159 -5.21 -13.00 -13.03
N LEU A 160 -6.17 -12.64 -12.16
CA LEU A 160 -6.14 -12.99 -10.74
C LEU A 160 -6.20 -14.50 -10.45
N VAL A 161 -6.76 -15.28 -11.38
CA VAL A 161 -6.92 -16.75 -11.25
C VAL A 161 -6.00 -17.54 -12.18
N ARG A 162 -5.27 -16.88 -13.05
CA ARG A 162 -4.28 -17.54 -13.92
C ARG A 162 -2.97 -17.78 -13.18
N PRO A 163 -2.29 -18.91 -13.44
CA PRO A 163 -0.99 -19.17 -12.82
C PRO A 163 0.03 -18.11 -13.26
N ILE A 164 0.77 -17.58 -12.28
CA ILE A 164 1.81 -16.59 -12.52
C ILE A 164 3.07 -17.32 -13.01
N PRO A 165 3.58 -17.02 -14.21
CA PRO A 165 4.81 -17.62 -14.72
C PRO A 165 6.05 -16.95 -14.06
N MET A 166 6.22 -17.19 -12.74
CA MET A 166 7.19 -16.55 -11.86
C MET A 166 8.59 -16.46 -12.46
N ARG A 167 9.11 -17.59 -12.99
CA ARG A 167 10.45 -17.64 -13.56
C ARG A 167 10.63 -16.65 -14.72
N ARG A 168 9.64 -16.59 -15.62
CA ARG A 168 9.69 -15.69 -16.78
C ARG A 168 9.60 -14.22 -16.35
N ILE A 169 8.71 -13.92 -15.39
CA ILE A 169 8.52 -12.54 -14.91
C ILE A 169 9.75 -12.06 -14.15
N ILE A 170 10.34 -12.89 -13.29
CA ILE A 170 11.58 -12.55 -12.58
C ILE A 170 12.73 -12.30 -13.56
N CYS A 171 12.90 -13.16 -14.57
CA CYS A 171 13.91 -12.93 -15.61
C CYS A 171 13.69 -11.61 -16.34
N LEU A 172 12.44 -11.27 -16.69
CA LEU A 172 12.12 -10.01 -17.37
C LEU A 172 12.40 -8.78 -16.50
N LEU A 173 12.07 -8.85 -15.22
CA LEU A 173 12.35 -7.76 -14.29
C LEU A 173 13.84 -7.53 -14.13
N TYR A 174 14.62 -8.60 -14.03
CA TYR A 174 16.09 -8.53 -13.88
C TYR A 174 16.77 -7.96 -15.12
N THR A 175 16.25 -8.25 -16.32
CA THR A 175 16.82 -7.75 -17.57
C THR A 175 16.35 -6.34 -17.93
N SER A 176 15.15 -5.93 -17.53
CA SER A 176 14.66 -4.57 -17.80
C SER A 176 15.35 -3.53 -16.91
N ASP A 177 15.58 -3.85 -15.63
CA ASP A 177 16.30 -2.94 -14.73
C ASP A 177 17.77 -2.76 -15.12
N ALA A 178 18.38 -3.78 -15.76
CA ALA A 178 19.74 -3.69 -16.31
C ALA A 178 19.85 -2.93 -17.65
N ALA A 179 18.73 -2.64 -18.31
CA ALA A 179 18.70 -1.90 -19.58
C ALA A 179 18.42 -0.40 -19.38
N ASP A 180 17.99 0.02 -18.18
CA ASP A 180 17.69 1.41 -17.83
C ASP A 180 18.86 2.11 -17.09
N GLU A 181 19.99 1.41 -16.84
CA GLU A 181 21.28 1.93 -16.36
C GLU A 181 22.25 2.18 -17.55
#